data_6683ccc8886bc20fd343750cca629239
#
_entry.id   6683ccc8886bc20fd343750cca629239
#
_cell.length_a   1.000
_cell.length_b   1.000
_cell.length_c   1.000
_cell.angle_alpha   90.00
_cell.angle_beta   90.00
_cell.angle_gamma   90.00
#
_symmetry.space_group_name_H-M   'P 1'
#
loop_
_entity.id
_entity.type
_entity.pdbx_description
1 polymer ?
#
loop_
_entity_poly.entity_id
_entity_poly.type
_entity_poly.pdbx_seq_one_letter_code
_entity_poly.pdbx_strand_id
1 'polypeptide(L)'
;MNDVVLSRRQLLALAAASLIPDAATADLYDEYINSTSKQPVVAFLARKGVPGHAFVGIGVRLEAGLTVYERFFGYYPAASGTASEVKLVFGKVSGALDYKWKDTAWDEAYVVQVDDARKASAIAVADKWKGADPKYNLFASGGKNCSTFASEVAAAVGLKAPSGAGSMLPASYIEKLKKANGAP
;
A
#
# COMPACT_ATOMS: atom_id res chain seq x y z
N MET A 1 -11.80 -2.93 -14.67
CA MET A 1 -11.65 -1.67 -13.92
C MET A 1 -10.19 -1.29 -14.05
N ASN A 2 -9.88 -0.29 -14.87
CA ASN A 2 -8.48 0.09 -15.14
C ASN A 2 -8.07 1.13 -14.09
N ASP A 3 -7.37 0.69 -13.04
CA ASP A 3 -6.74 1.61 -12.10
C ASP A 3 -5.42 2.10 -12.72
N VAL A 4 -5.32 3.39 -12.97
CA VAL A 4 -4.09 4.02 -13.43
C VAL A 4 -3.34 4.56 -12.23
N VAL A 5 -2.11 4.10 -12.05
CA VAL A 5 -1.25 4.54 -10.95
C VAL A 5 -0.35 5.66 -11.45
N LEU A 6 -0.71 6.90 -11.12
CA LEU A 6 0.15 8.06 -11.34
C LEU A 6 0.57 8.64 -9.99
N SER A 7 1.86 8.84 -9.81
CA SER A 7 2.37 9.48 -8.62
C SER A 7 2.40 11.00 -8.77
N ARG A 8 2.35 11.70 -7.63
CA ARG A 8 2.51 13.16 -7.58
C ARG A 8 3.82 13.64 -8.24
N ARG A 9 4.89 12.84 -8.19
CA ARG A 9 6.16 13.13 -8.88
C ARG A 9 6.09 12.83 -10.38
N GLN A 10 5.36 11.83 -10.82
CA GLN A 10 5.11 11.57 -12.24
C GLN A 10 4.19 12.65 -12.82
N LEU A 11 3.19 13.11 -12.08
CA LEU A 11 2.39 14.27 -12.43
C LEU A 11 3.24 15.55 -12.54
N LEU A 12 4.18 15.77 -11.62
CA LEU A 12 5.10 16.92 -11.65
C LEU A 12 6.24 16.74 -12.66
N ALA A 13 6.74 15.53 -12.89
CA ALA A 13 7.76 15.25 -13.89
C ALA A 13 7.22 15.34 -15.33
N LEU A 14 5.96 14.99 -15.56
CA LEU A 14 5.29 15.23 -16.84
C LEU A 14 5.16 16.74 -17.14
N ALA A 15 4.97 17.57 -16.13
CA ALA A 15 4.94 19.02 -16.30
C ALA A 15 6.32 19.64 -16.60
N ALA A 16 7.42 18.94 -16.27
CA ALA A 16 8.80 19.42 -16.46
C ALA A 16 9.53 18.82 -17.66
N ALA A 17 9.04 17.70 -18.21
CA ALA A 17 9.60 17.06 -19.39
C ALA A 17 8.78 17.48 -20.62
N SER A 18 9.37 18.26 -21.49
CA SER A 18 8.84 18.64 -22.83
C SER A 18 8.83 17.44 -23.81
N LEU A 19 8.45 16.27 -23.35
CA LEU A 19 8.11 15.11 -24.17
C LEU A 19 6.58 15.11 -24.27
N ILE A 20 6.07 15.09 -25.51
CA ILE A 20 4.65 15.03 -25.84
C ILE A 20 4.01 13.96 -24.95
N PRO A 21 3.16 14.34 -23.97
CA PRO A 21 2.46 13.35 -23.16
C PRO A 21 1.58 12.55 -24.10
N ASP A 22 1.56 11.22 -23.94
CA ASP A 22 0.51 10.41 -24.52
C ASP A 22 -0.84 11.06 -24.14
N ALA A 23 -1.71 11.28 -25.12
CA ALA A 23 -2.99 11.97 -24.92
C ALA A 23 -3.76 11.44 -23.71
N ALA A 24 -3.71 10.11 -23.48
CA ALA A 24 -4.33 9.47 -22.33
C ALA A 24 -3.78 9.96 -20.98
N THR A 25 -2.49 10.30 -20.89
CA THR A 25 -1.87 10.80 -19.65
C THR A 25 -2.21 12.27 -19.40
N ALA A 26 -2.36 13.06 -20.45
CA ALA A 26 -2.80 14.45 -20.34
C ALA A 26 -4.25 14.52 -19.86
N ASP A 27 -5.14 13.70 -20.39
CA ASP A 27 -6.54 13.62 -19.99
C ASP A 27 -6.69 13.24 -18.51
N LEU A 28 -5.88 12.29 -18.01
CA LEU A 28 -5.89 11.89 -16.60
C LEU A 28 -5.38 12.98 -15.65
N TYR A 29 -4.39 13.75 -16.10
CA TYR A 29 -3.88 14.89 -15.34
C TYR A 29 -4.92 15.99 -15.23
N ASP A 30 -5.56 16.33 -16.35
CA ASP A 30 -6.60 17.34 -16.41
C ASP A 30 -7.83 16.93 -15.59
N GLU A 31 -8.21 15.65 -15.62
CA GLU A 31 -9.26 15.10 -14.78
C GLU A 31 -8.90 15.22 -13.29
N TYR A 32 -7.65 14.88 -12.90
CA TYR A 32 -7.22 15.02 -11.51
C TYR A 32 -7.23 16.47 -11.03
N ILE A 33 -6.76 17.42 -11.87
CA ILE A 33 -6.71 18.83 -11.51
C ILE A 33 -8.11 19.42 -11.40
N ASN A 34 -8.98 19.12 -12.37
CA ASN A 34 -10.29 19.73 -12.53
C ASN A 34 -11.41 19.01 -11.76
N SER A 35 -11.15 17.82 -11.22
CA SER A 35 -12.16 17.10 -10.44
C SER A 35 -12.57 17.91 -9.20
N THR A 36 -13.85 18.19 -9.09
CA THR A 36 -14.45 18.93 -7.96
C THR A 36 -14.63 18.05 -6.73
N SER A 37 -14.71 16.74 -6.93
CA SER A 37 -14.82 15.76 -5.85
C SER A 37 -13.63 14.81 -5.86
N LYS A 38 -12.87 14.81 -4.77
CA LYS A 38 -11.71 13.93 -4.52
C LYS A 38 -11.95 13.16 -3.24
N GLN A 39 -12.60 12.02 -3.37
CA GLN A 39 -12.90 11.17 -2.22
C GLN A 39 -11.63 10.46 -1.75
N PRO A 40 -11.15 10.67 -0.50
CA PRO A 40 -9.98 9.97 0.02
C PRO A 40 -10.17 8.45 0.01
N VAL A 41 -9.12 7.73 -0.37
CA VAL A 41 -9.09 6.26 -0.35
C VAL A 41 -7.84 5.73 0.32
N VAL A 42 -8.02 4.58 0.96
CA VAL A 42 -6.93 3.71 1.44
C VAL A 42 -7.09 2.36 0.76
N ALA A 43 -6.05 1.89 0.09
CA ALA A 43 -6.02 0.63 -0.62
C ALA A 43 -5.09 -0.36 0.09
N PHE A 44 -5.58 -1.56 0.32
CA PHE A 44 -4.82 -2.69 0.82
C PHE A 44 -4.53 -3.59 -0.37
N LEU A 45 -3.26 -3.72 -0.72
CA LEU A 45 -2.79 -4.32 -1.95
C LEU A 45 -1.84 -5.47 -1.64
N ALA A 46 -1.86 -6.52 -2.44
CA ALA A 46 -0.89 -7.59 -2.31
C ALA A 46 -0.47 -8.18 -3.66
N ARG A 47 0.79 -8.57 -3.73
CA ARG A 47 1.34 -9.44 -4.77
C ARG A 47 1.35 -10.88 -4.27
N LYS A 48 0.89 -11.79 -5.13
CA LYS A 48 1.00 -13.24 -4.92
C LYS A 48 2.47 -13.66 -5.01
N GLY A 49 2.78 -14.80 -4.44
CA GLY A 49 4.13 -15.38 -4.44
C GLY A 49 4.46 -16.03 -3.10
N VAL A 50 5.66 -16.56 -3.00
CA VAL A 50 6.18 -17.14 -1.75
C VAL A 50 7.47 -16.41 -1.42
N PRO A 51 7.40 -15.47 -0.47
CA PRO A 51 6.30 -15.14 0.45
C PRO A 51 5.24 -14.17 -0.10
N GLY A 52 5.44 -13.52 -1.26
CA GLY A 52 4.59 -12.42 -1.72
C GLY A 52 4.86 -11.12 -0.95
N HIS A 53 3.99 -10.11 -1.13
CA HIS A 53 4.13 -8.84 -0.43
C HIS A 53 2.79 -8.12 -0.26
N ALA A 54 2.53 -7.53 0.91
CA ALA A 54 1.41 -6.63 1.16
C ALA A 54 1.89 -5.19 1.33
N PHE A 55 1.13 -4.25 0.79
CA PHE A 55 1.43 -2.83 0.89
C PHE A 55 0.14 -2.00 0.90
N VAL A 56 0.25 -0.75 1.28
CA VAL A 56 -0.88 0.17 1.42
C VAL A 56 -0.73 1.32 0.45
N GLY A 57 -1.76 1.58 -0.35
CA GLY A 57 -1.87 2.77 -1.20
C GLY A 57 -2.73 3.84 -0.52
N ILE A 58 -2.30 5.08 -0.59
CA ILE A 58 -3.06 6.25 -0.16
C ILE A 58 -3.32 7.13 -1.38
N GLY A 59 -4.56 7.53 -1.56
CA GLY A 59 -4.92 8.33 -2.73
C GLY A 59 -6.29 8.97 -2.63
N VAL A 60 -6.83 9.27 -3.80
CA VAL A 60 -8.19 9.80 -3.97
C VAL A 60 -8.90 9.08 -5.11
N ARG A 61 -10.20 8.96 -4.98
CA ARG A 61 -11.11 8.55 -6.05
C ARG A 61 -11.75 9.78 -6.65
N LEU A 62 -11.68 9.91 -7.96
CA LEU A 62 -12.28 10.99 -8.73
C LEU A 62 -13.74 10.65 -9.09
N GLU A 63 -14.50 11.66 -9.52
CA GLU A 63 -15.91 11.50 -9.90
C GLU A 63 -16.13 10.47 -11.01
N ALA A 64 -15.24 10.41 -12.00
CA ALA A 64 -15.29 9.39 -13.06
C ALA A 64 -14.94 7.96 -12.57
N GLY A 65 -14.71 7.78 -11.28
CA GLY A 65 -14.43 6.47 -10.68
C GLY A 65 -12.96 6.05 -10.75
N LEU A 66 -12.09 6.88 -11.30
CA LEU A 66 -10.64 6.65 -11.34
C LEU A 66 -10.04 6.80 -9.95
N THR A 67 -9.13 5.90 -9.58
CA THR A 67 -8.35 6.01 -8.35
C THR A 67 -6.94 6.48 -8.67
N VAL A 68 -6.54 7.61 -8.08
CA VAL A 68 -5.19 8.16 -8.18
C VAL A 68 -4.46 7.95 -6.87
N TYR A 69 -3.38 7.18 -6.88
CA TYR A 69 -2.58 6.92 -5.71
C TYR A 69 -1.48 7.97 -5.56
N GLU A 70 -1.46 8.65 -4.41
CA GLU A 70 -0.47 9.67 -4.05
C GLU A 70 0.78 9.06 -3.43
N ARG A 71 0.61 7.94 -2.72
CA ARG A 71 1.69 7.24 -1.98
C ARG A 71 1.40 5.76 -1.86
N PHE A 72 2.48 4.97 -1.82
CA PHE A 72 2.46 3.59 -1.38
C PHE A 72 3.38 3.41 -0.18
N PHE A 73 3.01 2.56 0.75
CA PHE A 73 3.80 2.19 1.91
C PHE A 73 3.91 0.68 1.98
N GLY A 74 5.12 0.15 1.97
CA GLY A 74 5.40 -1.26 2.18
C GLY A 74 6.42 -1.45 3.29
N TYR A 75 6.26 -2.48 4.12
CA TYR A 75 7.25 -2.82 5.14
C TYR A 75 8.09 -4.00 4.65
N TYR A 76 9.38 -3.77 4.50
CA TYR A 76 10.35 -4.66 3.87
C TYR A 76 11.46 -5.06 4.83
N PRO A 77 12.15 -6.20 4.62
CA PRO A 77 13.44 -6.42 5.23
C PRO A 77 14.45 -5.39 4.69
N ALA A 78 15.19 -4.74 5.59
CA ALA A 78 16.16 -3.70 5.22
C ALA A 78 17.43 -4.27 4.57
N ALA A 79 17.75 -5.54 4.84
CA ALA A 79 18.94 -6.20 4.31
C ALA A 79 18.60 -7.06 3.10
N SER A 80 19.42 -6.96 2.04
CA SER A 80 19.41 -7.83 0.86
C SER A 80 20.68 -8.69 0.82
N GLY A 81 20.56 -9.94 0.35
CA GLY A 81 21.67 -10.87 0.17
C GLY A 81 21.36 -12.28 0.73
N THR A 82 22.06 -13.31 0.22
CA THR A 82 21.79 -14.72 0.51
C THR A 82 21.82 -15.08 2.00
N ALA A 83 22.71 -14.49 2.79
CA ALA A 83 22.75 -14.69 4.24
C ALA A 83 21.54 -14.05 4.96
N SER A 84 20.95 -13.03 4.35
CA SER A 84 19.73 -12.36 4.86
C SER A 84 18.47 -13.18 4.58
N GLU A 85 18.41 -13.95 3.49
CA GLU A 85 17.27 -14.76 3.12
C GLU A 85 17.03 -15.91 4.13
N VAL A 86 18.07 -16.57 4.57
CA VAL A 86 18.00 -17.60 5.63
C VAL A 86 17.57 -16.97 6.95
N LYS A 87 18.09 -15.80 7.31
CA LYS A 87 17.66 -15.08 8.53
C LYS A 87 16.24 -14.56 8.43
N LEU A 88 15.74 -14.24 7.25
CA LEU A 88 14.36 -13.84 7.00
C LEU A 88 13.35 -14.93 7.37
N VAL A 89 13.68 -16.18 7.11
CA VAL A 89 12.80 -17.32 7.36
C VAL A 89 12.84 -17.75 8.84
N PHE A 90 14.02 -17.75 9.46
CA PHE A 90 14.23 -18.33 10.80
C PHE A 90 14.60 -17.31 11.88
N GLY A 91 14.78 -16.04 11.54
CA GLY A 91 15.25 -15.03 12.46
C GLY A 91 14.55 -13.68 12.31
N LYS A 92 15.14 -12.67 12.95
CA LYS A 92 14.70 -11.28 12.85
C LYS A 92 15.78 -10.46 12.16
N VAL A 93 15.39 -9.71 11.14
CA VAL A 93 16.27 -8.75 10.45
C VAL A 93 15.77 -7.33 10.70
N SER A 94 16.60 -6.34 10.42
CA SER A 94 16.12 -4.96 10.41
C SER A 94 15.05 -4.81 9.34
N GLY A 95 13.97 -4.13 9.67
CA GLY A 95 12.90 -3.80 8.75
C GLY A 95 13.04 -2.37 8.28
N ALA A 96 12.43 -2.04 7.16
CA ALA A 96 12.31 -0.68 6.69
C ALA A 96 10.93 -0.45 6.12
N LEU A 97 10.28 0.64 6.53
CA LEU A 97 9.14 1.14 5.82
C LEU A 97 9.66 1.94 4.64
N ASP A 98 9.35 1.47 3.46
CA ASP A 98 9.82 2.11 2.24
C ASP A 98 8.68 2.46 1.31
N TYR A 99 8.99 3.42 0.48
CA TYR A 99 8.15 3.97 -0.55
C TYR A 99 8.73 3.55 -1.91
N LYS A 100 8.44 2.31 -2.30
CA LYS A 100 8.99 1.79 -3.56
C LYS A 100 7.98 1.93 -4.68
N TRP A 101 8.27 2.80 -5.63
CA TRP A 101 7.51 2.95 -6.88
C TRP A 101 7.45 1.68 -7.73
N LYS A 102 8.32 0.70 -7.45
CA LYS A 102 8.31 -0.60 -8.11
C LYS A 102 7.11 -1.47 -7.73
N ASP A 103 6.36 -1.08 -6.71
CA ASP A 103 5.18 -1.80 -6.24
C ASP A 103 3.89 -1.31 -6.95
N THR A 104 3.95 -1.13 -8.26
CA THR A 104 2.81 -0.70 -9.07
C THR A 104 1.94 -1.86 -9.57
N ALA A 105 2.37 -3.10 -9.38
CA ALA A 105 1.59 -4.29 -9.73
C ALA A 105 1.10 -5.00 -8.48
N TRP A 106 -0.15 -5.41 -8.49
CA TRP A 106 -0.78 -6.22 -7.45
C TRP A 106 -1.75 -7.24 -8.05
N ASP A 107 -1.96 -8.34 -7.34
CA ASP A 107 -2.87 -9.42 -7.73
C ASP A 107 -4.17 -9.37 -6.91
N GLU A 108 -4.09 -8.82 -5.69
CA GLU A 108 -5.23 -8.65 -4.79
C GLU A 108 -5.33 -7.20 -4.34
N ALA A 109 -6.55 -6.67 -4.31
CA ALA A 109 -6.84 -5.32 -3.88
C ALA A 109 -8.12 -5.24 -3.06
N TYR A 110 -8.07 -4.41 -2.03
CA TYR A 110 -9.22 -3.94 -1.28
C TYR A 110 -9.12 -2.43 -1.07
N VAL A 111 -9.91 -1.68 -1.84
CA VAL A 111 -9.91 -0.20 -1.81
C VAL A 111 -11.10 0.28 -1.00
N VAL A 112 -10.85 1.14 -0.03
CA VAL A 112 -11.85 1.67 0.89
C VAL A 112 -11.89 3.19 0.78
N GLN A 113 -13.09 3.75 0.58
CA GLN A 113 -13.31 5.18 0.75
C GLN A 113 -13.28 5.52 2.24
N VAL A 114 -12.60 6.58 2.58
CA VAL A 114 -12.43 7.04 3.96
C VAL A 114 -12.64 8.56 4.01
N ASP A 115 -12.79 9.10 5.20
CA ASP A 115 -12.68 10.53 5.43
C ASP A 115 -11.20 10.97 5.60
N ASP A 116 -10.96 12.27 5.63
CA ASP A 116 -9.61 12.83 5.79
C ASP A 116 -8.97 12.44 7.13
N ALA A 117 -9.75 12.29 8.19
CA ALA A 117 -9.24 11.89 9.49
C ALA A 117 -8.71 10.45 9.49
N ARG A 118 -9.43 9.53 8.83
CA ARG A 118 -8.99 8.14 8.64
C ARG A 118 -7.80 8.06 7.69
N LYS A 119 -7.78 8.85 6.61
CA LYS A 119 -6.59 8.97 5.74
C LYS A 119 -5.37 9.44 6.53
N ALA A 120 -5.52 10.45 7.38
CA ALA A 120 -4.45 10.92 8.27
C ALA A 120 -4.01 9.83 9.26
N SER A 121 -4.95 9.05 9.82
CA SER A 121 -4.65 7.92 10.71
C SER A 121 -3.81 6.85 10.02
N ALA A 122 -4.10 6.53 8.75
CA ALA A 122 -3.30 5.60 7.96
C ALA A 122 -1.85 6.09 7.79
N ILE A 123 -1.67 7.38 7.51
CA ILE A 123 -0.35 8.02 7.38
C ILE A 123 0.39 8.00 8.72
N ALA A 124 -0.29 8.29 9.83
CA ALA A 124 0.31 8.27 11.16
C ALA A 124 0.84 6.88 11.55
N VAL A 125 0.16 5.79 11.15
CA VAL A 125 0.70 4.44 11.34
C VAL A 125 2.00 4.26 10.57
N ALA A 126 2.06 4.71 9.32
CA ALA A 126 3.29 4.62 8.52
C ALA A 126 4.45 5.41 9.14
N ASP A 127 4.20 6.62 9.61
CA ASP A 127 5.20 7.46 10.29
C ASP A 127 5.69 6.82 11.59
N LYS A 128 4.77 6.23 12.39
CA LYS A 128 5.12 5.46 13.59
C LYS A 128 6.05 4.29 13.26
N TRP A 129 5.74 3.51 12.22
CA TRP A 129 6.55 2.37 11.82
C TRP A 129 7.93 2.80 11.31
N LYS A 130 8.01 3.90 10.57
CA LYS A 130 9.27 4.47 10.10
C LYS A 130 10.15 4.91 11.26
N GLY A 131 9.58 5.53 12.30
CA GLY A 131 10.33 5.99 13.48
C GLY A 131 10.74 4.86 14.43
N ALA A 132 9.94 3.80 14.53
CA ALA A 132 10.18 2.72 15.49
C ALA A 132 11.16 1.64 15.01
N ASP A 133 11.44 1.58 13.70
CA ASP A 133 12.30 0.56 13.06
C ASP A 133 12.08 -0.86 13.63
N PRO A 134 10.86 -1.40 13.60
CA PRO A 134 10.59 -2.71 14.17
C PRO A 134 11.36 -3.79 13.41
N LYS A 135 11.73 -4.87 14.11
CA LYS A 135 12.42 -6.00 13.45
C LYS A 135 11.45 -6.74 12.53
N TYR A 136 11.89 -6.96 11.29
CA TYR A 136 11.14 -7.75 10.30
C TYR A 136 11.31 -9.25 10.59
N ASN A 137 10.21 -9.97 10.55
CA ASN A 137 10.18 -11.43 10.62
C ASN A 137 9.08 -11.97 9.71
N LEU A 138 9.43 -12.88 8.81
CA LEU A 138 8.52 -13.34 7.76
C LEU A 138 7.34 -14.16 8.29
N PHE A 139 7.60 -15.06 9.26
CA PHE A 139 6.62 -16.04 9.75
C PHE A 139 6.48 -16.10 11.26
N ALA A 140 7.12 -15.23 12.00
CA ALA A 140 7.13 -15.35 13.44
C ALA A 140 5.79 -15.02 14.06
N SER A 141 5.34 -15.85 14.95
CA SER A 141 4.33 -15.49 15.93
C SER A 141 4.81 -14.26 16.71
N GLY A 142 4.09 -13.16 16.58
CA GLY A 142 4.45 -11.85 17.16
C GLY A 142 5.53 -11.06 16.41
N GLY A 143 5.91 -11.49 15.21
CA GLY A 143 6.81 -10.71 14.35
C GLY A 143 6.09 -9.59 13.61
N LYS A 144 6.89 -8.64 13.16
CA LYS A 144 6.44 -7.54 12.30
C LYS A 144 6.80 -7.86 10.85
N ASN A 145 5.81 -7.86 9.96
CA ASN A 145 5.98 -8.04 8.52
C ASN A 145 5.01 -7.14 7.73
N CYS A 146 5.03 -7.24 6.42
CA CYS A 146 4.18 -6.44 5.54
C CYS A 146 2.67 -6.60 5.85
N SER A 147 2.21 -7.81 6.18
CA SER A 147 0.79 -8.05 6.51
C SER A 147 0.43 -7.49 7.88
N THR A 148 1.34 -7.51 8.88
CA THR A 148 1.08 -6.87 10.19
C THR A 148 1.03 -5.36 10.05
N PHE A 149 1.85 -4.76 9.18
CA PHE A 149 1.76 -3.35 8.85
C PHE A 149 0.39 -3.01 8.23
N ALA A 150 -0.02 -3.73 7.20
CA ALA A 150 -1.33 -3.55 6.57
C ALA A 150 -2.48 -3.73 7.59
N SER A 151 -2.35 -4.66 8.53
CA SER A 151 -3.32 -4.90 9.60
C SER A 151 -3.45 -3.71 10.56
N GLU A 152 -2.33 -3.10 10.98
CA GLU A 152 -2.37 -1.90 11.84
C GLU A 152 -2.99 -0.71 11.11
N VAL A 153 -2.70 -0.53 9.82
CA VAL A 153 -3.36 0.50 9.00
C VAL A 153 -4.86 0.23 8.87
N ALA A 154 -5.26 -1.02 8.61
CA ALA A 154 -6.67 -1.39 8.51
C ALA A 154 -7.45 -1.05 9.78
N ALA A 155 -6.89 -1.38 10.95
CA ALA A 155 -7.49 -1.03 12.24
C ALA A 155 -7.57 0.49 12.44
N ALA A 156 -6.53 1.24 12.05
CA ALA A 156 -6.48 2.69 12.20
C ALA A 156 -7.52 3.42 11.34
N VAL A 157 -7.90 2.85 10.20
CA VAL A 157 -8.99 3.41 9.35
C VAL A 157 -10.37 2.86 9.70
N GLY A 158 -10.49 2.13 10.82
CA GLY A 158 -11.77 1.65 11.34
C GLY A 158 -12.27 0.34 10.72
N LEU A 159 -11.41 -0.40 10.02
CA LEU A 159 -11.77 -1.71 9.48
C LEU A 159 -11.62 -2.81 10.53
N LYS A 160 -12.43 -3.85 10.40
CA LYS A 160 -12.27 -5.10 11.14
C LYS A 160 -11.05 -5.84 10.60
N ALA A 161 -9.91 -5.68 11.25
CA ALA A 161 -8.66 -6.34 10.89
C ALA A 161 -8.66 -7.80 11.39
N PRO A 162 -8.55 -8.82 10.51
CA PRO A 162 -8.46 -10.22 10.93
C PRO A 162 -7.22 -10.48 11.75
N SER A 163 -7.33 -11.34 12.77
CA SER A 163 -6.19 -11.82 13.55
C SER A 163 -5.25 -12.69 12.72
N GLY A 164 -4.00 -12.85 13.15
CA GLY A 164 -3.02 -13.72 12.52
C GLY A 164 -2.35 -13.14 11.28
N ALA A 165 -2.41 -11.84 11.06
CA ALA A 165 -1.77 -11.18 9.90
C ALA A 165 -0.29 -11.57 9.72
N GLY A 166 0.46 -11.72 10.82
CA GLY A 166 1.88 -12.08 10.78
C GLY A 166 2.20 -13.50 10.33
N SER A 167 1.22 -14.39 10.31
CA SER A 167 1.37 -15.81 9.93
C SER A 167 0.68 -16.19 8.63
N MET A 168 0.02 -15.23 7.96
CA MET A 168 -0.65 -15.45 6.69
C MET A 168 0.21 -14.99 5.51
N LEU A 169 0.03 -15.64 4.36
CA LEU A 169 0.52 -15.10 3.10
C LEU A 169 -0.17 -13.75 2.83
N PRO A 170 0.56 -12.76 2.29
CA PRO A 170 0.05 -11.41 2.09
C PRO A 170 -1.27 -11.32 1.31
N ALA A 171 -1.39 -12.02 0.17
CA ALA A 171 -2.62 -12.04 -0.61
C ALA A 171 -3.79 -12.64 0.17
N SER A 172 -3.59 -13.75 0.87
CA SER A 172 -4.62 -14.38 1.71
C SER A 172 -5.05 -13.49 2.87
N TYR A 173 -4.14 -12.66 3.40
CA TYR A 173 -4.51 -11.68 4.41
C TYR A 173 -5.44 -10.61 3.83
N ILE A 174 -5.10 -10.04 2.64
CA ILE A 174 -5.94 -9.03 2.01
C ILE A 174 -7.33 -9.58 1.64
N GLU A 175 -7.41 -10.83 1.13
CA GLU A 175 -8.69 -11.50 0.90
C GLU A 175 -9.53 -11.63 2.17
N LYS A 176 -8.91 -12.03 3.30
CA LYS A 176 -9.60 -12.13 4.59
C LYS A 176 -10.04 -10.77 5.10
N LEU A 177 -9.21 -9.73 4.95
CA LEU A 177 -9.56 -8.36 5.31
C LEU A 177 -10.78 -7.89 4.55
N LYS A 178 -10.81 -8.12 3.24
CA LYS A 178 -11.92 -7.82 2.35
C LYS A 178 -13.21 -8.50 2.83
N LYS A 179 -13.18 -9.82 3.04
CA LYS A 179 -14.33 -10.61 3.52
C LYS A 179 -14.82 -10.17 4.90
N ALA A 180 -13.91 -9.85 5.82
CA ALA A 180 -14.27 -9.43 7.18
C ALA A 180 -15.02 -8.09 7.21
N ASN A 181 -14.93 -7.31 6.14
CA ASN A 181 -15.58 -6.00 5.99
C ASN A 181 -16.69 -5.98 4.93
N GLY A 182 -17.23 -7.15 4.58
CA GLY A 182 -18.41 -7.29 3.75
C GLY A 182 -18.22 -7.03 2.26
N ALA A 183 -16.98 -6.93 1.79
CA ALA A 183 -16.69 -6.82 0.36
C ALA A 183 -16.57 -8.23 -0.27
N PRO A 184 -17.06 -8.41 -1.51
CA PRO A 184 -17.02 -9.69 -2.22
C PRO A 184 -15.60 -10.11 -2.63
#